data_673320c6b55a07828e3b11e89a04a297
#
_entry.id   673320c6b55a07828e3b11e89a04a297
#
_cell.length_a   1.000
_cell.length_b   1.000
_cell.length_c   1.000
_cell.angle_alpha   90.00
_cell.angle_beta   90.00
_cell.angle_gamma   90.00
#
_symmetry.space_group_name_H-M   'P 1'
#
loop_
_entity.id
_entity.type
_entity.pdbx_description
1 polymer ?
#
loop_
_entity_poly.entity_id
_entity_poly.type
_entity_poly.pdbx_seq_one_letter_code
_entity_poly.pdbx_strand_id
1 'polypeptide(L)'
;MANKIYRGVIPPVVVPDTEDRKLDVASFERNINRMIEAGVDGLFFLGSSGEVVFSTDERRDEVVREAVRIVDHRVPVFVGIIDTETERVLEHGRRAQELGADVLVATCPFYALGGLAEVEEHFRILHEELDLPIFAYDIPVCVHTKLPWKLLAKLGAEGVLAGVKDSSGDDISFRYLCQENE
;
A
#
# COMPACT_ATOMS: atom_id res chain seq x y z
N MET A 1 13.96 -3.64 14.92
CA MET A 1 14.21 -4.52 13.73
C MET A 1 15.08 -3.72 12.76
N ALA A 2 16.07 -4.34 12.10
CA ALA A 2 16.87 -3.63 11.09
C ALA A 2 15.91 -3.17 9.97
N ASN A 3 15.98 -1.89 9.58
CA ASN A 3 15.17 -1.35 8.50
C ASN A 3 15.41 -2.17 7.23
N LYS A 4 14.44 -2.99 6.85
CA LYS A 4 14.48 -3.72 5.58
C LYS A 4 14.34 -2.71 4.47
N ILE A 5 15.38 -2.56 3.67
CA ILE A 5 15.37 -1.65 2.51
C ILE A 5 14.69 -2.40 1.35
N TYR A 6 13.56 -1.86 0.89
CA TYR A 6 12.88 -2.35 -0.30
C TYR A 6 13.45 -1.64 -1.53
N ARG A 7 13.89 -2.41 -2.53
CA ARG A 7 14.50 -1.88 -3.76
C ARG A 7 13.99 -2.66 -4.97
N GLY A 8 14.14 -2.07 -6.14
CA GLY A 8 13.82 -2.70 -7.41
C GLY A 8 12.41 -2.40 -7.90
N VAL A 9 11.82 -3.33 -8.60
CA VAL A 9 10.52 -3.20 -9.28
C VAL A 9 9.43 -3.86 -8.46
N ILE A 10 8.45 -3.08 -8.01
CA ILE A 10 7.30 -3.53 -7.22
C ILE A 10 6.01 -3.08 -7.94
N PRO A 11 5.56 -3.82 -8.96
CA PRO A 11 4.41 -3.42 -9.76
C PRO A 11 3.09 -3.58 -8.98
N PRO A 12 2.10 -2.71 -9.24
CA PRO A 12 0.74 -2.93 -8.79
C PRO A 12 0.10 -4.07 -9.59
N VAL A 13 -0.62 -4.94 -8.88
CA VAL A 13 -1.26 -6.11 -9.47
C VAL A 13 -2.74 -5.82 -9.72
N VAL A 14 -3.20 -6.11 -10.94
CA VAL A 14 -4.64 -6.08 -11.26
C VAL A 14 -5.33 -7.30 -10.66
N VAL A 15 -6.57 -7.12 -10.22
CA VAL A 15 -7.41 -8.18 -9.66
C VAL A 15 -8.47 -8.57 -10.70
N PRO A 16 -8.29 -9.68 -11.43
CA PRO A 16 -9.21 -10.07 -12.48
C PRO A 16 -10.50 -10.65 -11.89
N ASP A 17 -11.61 -10.35 -12.53
CA ASP A 17 -12.93 -10.88 -12.21
C ASP A 17 -13.45 -11.83 -13.28
N THR A 18 -14.25 -12.80 -12.84
CA THR A 18 -15.09 -13.63 -13.71
C THR A 18 -16.32 -12.84 -14.18
N GLU A 19 -17.08 -13.38 -15.13
CA GLU A 19 -18.33 -12.76 -15.61
C GLU A 19 -19.38 -12.56 -14.50
N ASP A 20 -19.36 -13.41 -13.47
CA ASP A 20 -20.24 -13.30 -12.29
C ASP A 20 -19.61 -12.47 -11.16
N ARG A 21 -18.58 -11.68 -11.48
CA ARG A 21 -17.90 -10.72 -10.57
C ARG A 21 -17.26 -11.35 -9.33
N LYS A 22 -16.72 -12.54 -9.48
CA LYS A 22 -15.89 -13.19 -8.47
C LYS A 22 -14.43 -13.11 -8.86
N LEU A 23 -13.51 -13.32 -7.92
CA LEU A 23 -12.08 -13.42 -8.22
C LEU A 23 -11.83 -14.54 -9.23
N ASP A 24 -11.28 -14.22 -10.39
CA ASP A 24 -10.71 -15.21 -11.29
C ASP A 24 -9.33 -15.63 -10.76
N VAL A 25 -9.34 -16.57 -9.81
CA VAL A 25 -8.13 -17.06 -9.15
C VAL A 25 -7.13 -17.60 -10.18
N ALA A 26 -7.58 -18.27 -11.25
CA ALA A 26 -6.68 -18.83 -12.24
C ALA A 26 -5.95 -17.76 -13.05
N SER A 27 -6.65 -16.68 -13.45
CA SER A 27 -6.03 -15.54 -14.13
C SER A 27 -5.13 -14.75 -13.18
N PHE A 28 -5.53 -14.60 -11.92
CA PHE A 28 -4.75 -13.94 -10.88
C PHE A 28 -3.43 -14.66 -10.64
N GLU A 29 -3.47 -15.99 -10.49
CA GLU A 29 -2.28 -16.83 -10.30
C GLU A 29 -1.33 -16.76 -11.50
N ARG A 30 -1.85 -16.84 -12.73
CA ARG A 30 -1.02 -16.68 -13.95
C ARG A 30 -0.33 -15.33 -14.00
N ASN A 31 -1.05 -14.26 -13.62
CA ASN A 31 -0.51 -12.90 -13.63
C ASN A 31 0.61 -12.72 -12.60
N ILE A 32 0.39 -13.18 -11.36
CA ILE A 32 1.39 -13.14 -10.28
C ILE A 32 2.64 -13.94 -10.69
N ASN A 33 2.49 -15.18 -11.13
CA ASN A 33 3.61 -16.03 -11.51
C ASN A 33 4.42 -15.43 -12.66
N ARG A 34 3.75 -14.87 -13.68
CA ARG A 34 4.42 -14.18 -14.78
C ARG A 34 5.27 -12.99 -14.31
N MET A 35 4.78 -12.20 -13.35
CA MET A 35 5.53 -11.07 -12.79
C MET A 35 6.76 -11.56 -12.01
N ILE A 36 6.60 -12.59 -11.17
CA ILE A 36 7.71 -13.17 -10.40
C ILE A 36 8.76 -13.79 -11.32
N GLU A 37 8.36 -14.52 -12.36
CA GLU A 37 9.26 -15.07 -13.38
C GLU A 37 10.00 -14.00 -14.17
N ALA A 38 9.41 -12.82 -14.35
CA ALA A 38 10.04 -11.67 -14.95
C ALA A 38 11.07 -10.98 -14.02
N GLY A 39 11.21 -11.41 -12.78
CA GLY A 39 12.22 -10.94 -11.83
C GLY A 39 11.83 -9.66 -11.07
N VAL A 40 10.56 -9.46 -10.74
CA VAL A 40 10.14 -8.36 -9.86
C VAL A 40 10.62 -8.58 -8.43
N ASP A 41 10.84 -7.48 -7.70
CA ASP A 41 11.37 -7.49 -6.34
C ASP A 41 10.28 -7.48 -5.26
N GLY A 42 9.02 -7.32 -5.63
CA GLY A 42 7.83 -7.36 -4.78
C GLY A 42 6.57 -7.20 -5.61
N LEU A 43 5.40 -7.34 -4.97
CA LEU A 43 4.11 -7.19 -5.63
C LEU A 43 3.18 -6.33 -4.75
N PHE A 44 2.50 -5.35 -5.35
CA PHE A 44 1.58 -4.46 -4.66
C PHE A 44 0.12 -4.78 -5.02
N PHE A 45 -0.61 -5.34 -4.06
CA PHE A 45 -2.02 -5.71 -4.16
C PHE A 45 -2.92 -4.64 -3.55
N LEU A 46 -4.17 -4.58 -3.98
CA LEU A 46 -5.18 -3.66 -3.48
C LEU A 46 -4.74 -2.17 -3.53
N GLY A 47 -3.99 -1.80 -4.56
CA GLY A 47 -3.81 -0.41 -4.96
C GLY A 47 -4.94 0.05 -5.89
N SER A 48 -4.77 1.21 -6.54
CA SER A 48 -5.75 1.74 -7.50
C SER A 48 -5.96 0.78 -8.69
N SER A 49 -4.90 0.15 -9.20
CA SER A 49 -5.00 -0.88 -10.26
C SER A 49 -5.65 -2.18 -9.76
N GLY A 50 -5.63 -2.44 -8.46
CA GLY A 50 -6.31 -3.56 -7.81
C GLY A 50 -7.74 -3.24 -7.36
N GLU A 51 -8.25 -2.06 -7.74
CA GLU A 51 -9.64 -1.64 -7.53
C GLU A 51 -10.10 -1.68 -6.07
N VAL A 52 -9.18 -1.38 -5.13
CA VAL A 52 -9.41 -1.52 -3.68
C VAL A 52 -10.67 -0.81 -3.20
N VAL A 53 -10.95 0.40 -3.71
CA VAL A 53 -12.10 1.21 -3.25
C VAL A 53 -13.46 0.68 -3.73
N PHE A 54 -13.47 -0.24 -4.69
CA PHE A 54 -14.68 -0.92 -5.20
C PHE A 54 -14.90 -2.29 -4.55
N SER A 55 -13.93 -2.76 -3.75
CA SER A 55 -13.98 -4.07 -3.11
C SER A 55 -14.69 -4.00 -1.76
N THR A 56 -15.55 -4.99 -1.46
CA THR A 56 -16.04 -5.22 -0.09
C THR A 56 -14.92 -5.74 0.81
N ASP A 57 -15.11 -5.73 2.13
CA ASP A 57 -14.13 -6.23 3.07
C ASP A 57 -13.82 -7.71 2.84
N GLU A 58 -14.86 -8.52 2.57
CA GLU A 58 -14.70 -9.95 2.26
C GLU A 58 -13.89 -10.15 0.98
N ARG A 59 -14.08 -9.27 -0.03
CA ARG A 59 -13.32 -9.32 -1.26
C ARG A 59 -11.87 -8.95 -1.06
N ARG A 60 -11.59 -7.93 -0.23
CA ARG A 60 -10.21 -7.56 0.14
C ARG A 60 -9.50 -8.74 0.81
N ASP A 61 -10.15 -9.38 1.78
CA ASP A 61 -9.61 -10.55 2.48
C ASP A 61 -9.33 -11.73 1.53
N GLU A 62 -10.24 -12.00 0.60
CA GLU A 62 -10.08 -13.04 -0.42
C GLU A 62 -8.85 -12.76 -1.29
N VAL A 63 -8.71 -11.52 -1.78
CA VAL A 63 -7.58 -11.10 -2.62
C VAL A 63 -6.25 -11.24 -1.87
N VAL A 64 -6.17 -10.77 -0.62
CA VAL A 64 -4.94 -10.88 0.18
C VAL A 64 -4.57 -12.34 0.46
N ARG A 65 -5.56 -13.16 0.85
CA ARG A 65 -5.34 -14.59 1.12
C ARG A 65 -4.80 -15.33 -0.11
N GLU A 66 -5.43 -15.11 -1.26
CA GLU A 66 -4.98 -15.74 -2.51
C GLU A 66 -3.62 -15.18 -2.97
N ALA A 67 -3.38 -13.88 -2.82
CA ALA A 67 -2.10 -13.28 -3.15
C ALA A 67 -0.96 -13.90 -2.32
N VAL A 68 -1.11 -13.98 -1.00
CA VAL A 68 -0.11 -14.57 -0.10
C VAL A 68 0.12 -16.05 -0.42
N ARG A 69 -0.96 -16.81 -0.63
CA ARG A 69 -0.89 -18.22 -1.01
C ARG A 69 -0.11 -18.42 -2.32
N ILE A 70 -0.42 -17.61 -3.34
CA ILE A 70 0.19 -17.75 -4.67
C ILE A 70 1.63 -17.25 -4.66
N VAL A 71 1.91 -16.13 -4.00
CA VAL A 71 3.28 -15.58 -3.91
C VAL A 71 4.22 -16.53 -3.17
N ASP A 72 3.72 -17.24 -2.15
CA ASP A 72 4.44 -18.27 -1.41
C ASP A 72 5.87 -17.83 -0.99
N HIS A 73 5.95 -16.66 -0.35
CA HIS A 73 7.19 -16.05 0.15
C HIS A 73 8.30 -15.80 -0.90
N ARG A 74 8.02 -15.92 -2.20
CA ARG A 74 9.01 -15.71 -3.28
C ARG A 74 9.45 -14.27 -3.39
N VAL A 75 8.55 -13.32 -3.12
CA VAL A 75 8.79 -11.88 -3.07
C VAL A 75 7.92 -11.24 -1.99
N PRO A 76 8.25 -10.04 -1.48
CA PRO A 76 7.39 -9.34 -0.52
C PRO A 76 6.01 -9.01 -1.07
N VAL A 77 4.99 -9.18 -0.23
CA VAL A 77 3.58 -8.86 -0.49
C VAL A 77 3.24 -7.51 0.15
N PHE A 78 3.06 -6.49 -0.68
CA PHE A 78 2.57 -5.18 -0.28
C PHE A 78 1.05 -5.16 -0.41
N VAL A 79 0.34 -4.65 0.60
CA VAL A 79 -1.13 -4.61 0.60
C VAL A 79 -1.64 -3.20 0.85
N GLY A 80 -2.50 -2.71 -0.03
CA GLY A 80 -3.21 -1.44 0.15
C GLY A 80 -4.29 -1.56 1.22
N ILE A 81 -4.15 -0.74 2.27
CA ILE A 81 -5.12 -0.62 3.37
C ILE A 81 -5.90 0.70 3.28
N ILE A 82 -6.34 1.03 2.08
CA ILE A 82 -6.87 2.32 1.68
C ILE A 82 -8.34 2.43 2.04
N ASP A 83 -8.71 3.43 2.86
CA ASP A 83 -10.09 3.76 3.18
C ASP A 83 -10.22 5.24 3.60
N THR A 84 -11.44 5.66 3.90
CA THR A 84 -11.84 7.05 4.14
C THR A 84 -11.53 7.56 5.54
N GLU A 85 -11.19 6.67 6.49
CA GLU A 85 -11.07 7.00 7.91
C GLU A 85 -10.04 6.08 8.58
N THR A 86 -9.33 6.59 9.61
CA THR A 86 -8.22 5.91 10.28
C THR A 86 -8.58 4.55 10.87
N GLU A 87 -9.71 4.44 11.59
CA GLU A 87 -10.13 3.17 12.21
C GLU A 87 -10.44 2.10 11.16
N ARG A 88 -11.02 2.49 10.01
CA ARG A 88 -11.25 1.57 8.90
C ARG A 88 -9.93 1.11 8.27
N VAL A 89 -8.96 2.01 8.13
CA VAL A 89 -7.61 1.68 7.65
C VAL A 89 -6.91 0.73 8.62
N LEU A 90 -7.04 0.95 9.94
CA LEU A 90 -6.52 0.04 10.97
C LEU A 90 -7.15 -1.35 10.89
N GLU A 91 -8.47 -1.44 10.70
CA GLU A 91 -9.16 -2.72 10.54
C GLU A 91 -8.60 -3.50 9.34
N HIS A 92 -8.46 -2.84 8.18
CA HIS A 92 -7.83 -3.45 7.00
C HIS A 92 -6.37 -3.83 7.24
N GLY A 93 -5.63 -3.01 7.99
CA GLY A 93 -4.24 -3.30 8.36
C GLY A 93 -4.11 -4.55 9.23
N ARG A 94 -4.91 -4.67 10.28
CA ARG A 94 -4.94 -5.84 11.15
C ARG A 94 -5.28 -7.12 10.36
N ARG A 95 -6.29 -7.05 9.49
CA ARG A 95 -6.67 -8.18 8.61
C ARG A 95 -5.56 -8.56 7.64
N ALA A 96 -4.92 -7.58 7.00
CA ALA A 96 -3.80 -7.85 6.09
C ALA A 96 -2.61 -8.51 6.81
N GLN A 97 -2.29 -8.09 8.05
CA GLN A 97 -1.26 -8.73 8.89
C GLN A 97 -1.62 -10.19 9.20
N GLU A 98 -2.86 -10.44 9.66
CA GLU A 98 -3.34 -11.79 9.98
C GLU A 98 -3.31 -12.72 8.76
N LEU A 99 -3.50 -12.17 7.56
CA LEU A 99 -3.49 -12.92 6.30
C LEU A 99 -2.09 -13.12 5.72
N GLY A 100 -1.06 -12.49 6.30
CA GLY A 100 0.35 -12.72 5.93
C GLY A 100 0.93 -11.70 4.96
N ALA A 101 0.45 -10.46 4.93
CA ALA A 101 1.12 -9.35 4.24
C ALA A 101 2.51 -9.09 4.84
N ASP A 102 3.44 -8.57 4.05
CA ASP A 102 4.77 -8.15 4.50
C ASP A 102 4.87 -6.64 4.73
N VAL A 103 4.08 -5.85 3.99
CA VAL A 103 4.11 -4.38 4.01
C VAL A 103 2.71 -3.82 3.79
N LEU A 104 2.37 -2.77 4.50
CA LEU A 104 1.11 -2.06 4.38
C LEU A 104 1.31 -0.75 3.61
N VAL A 105 0.36 -0.42 2.72
CA VAL A 105 0.39 0.79 1.91
C VAL A 105 -0.87 1.60 2.19
N ALA A 106 -0.74 2.77 2.80
CA ALA A 106 -1.84 3.65 3.18
C ALA A 106 -1.80 4.99 2.45
N THR A 107 -2.95 5.48 2.00
CA THR A 107 -3.13 6.89 1.62
C THR A 107 -3.51 7.71 2.85
N CYS A 108 -3.48 9.05 2.77
CA CYS A 108 -4.26 9.82 3.75
C CYS A 108 -5.75 9.51 3.62
N PRO A 109 -6.55 9.68 4.70
CA PRO A 109 -8.00 9.59 4.63
C PRO A 109 -8.58 10.53 3.58
N PHE A 110 -9.65 10.13 2.93
CA PHE A 110 -10.27 10.87 1.83
C PHE A 110 -11.78 10.93 1.98
N TYR A 111 -12.48 11.65 1.08
CA TYR A 111 -13.89 12.01 1.13
C TYR A 111 -14.14 13.16 2.13
N ALA A 112 -13.94 12.97 3.43
CA ALA A 112 -13.89 14.07 4.40
C ALA A 112 -12.41 14.46 4.59
N LEU A 113 -12.01 15.61 4.03
CA LEU A 113 -10.60 16.01 4.02
C LEU A 113 -10.21 16.65 5.35
N GLY A 114 -9.17 16.13 5.98
CA GLY A 114 -8.50 16.74 7.11
C GLY A 114 -7.38 17.69 6.70
N GLY A 115 -6.80 18.41 7.67
CA GLY A 115 -5.57 19.18 7.50
C GLY A 115 -4.32 18.32 7.62
N LEU A 116 -3.15 18.96 7.47
CA LEU A 116 -1.88 18.22 7.54
C LEU A 116 -1.58 17.64 8.94
N ALA A 117 -2.12 18.24 10.00
CA ALA A 117 -1.95 17.73 11.36
C ALA A 117 -2.70 16.39 11.53
N GLU A 118 -3.91 16.29 11.01
CA GLU A 118 -4.71 15.08 11.03
C GLU A 118 -4.10 13.99 10.12
N VAL A 119 -3.50 14.38 9.00
CA VAL A 119 -2.78 13.45 8.12
C VAL A 119 -1.51 12.91 8.80
N GLU A 120 -0.75 13.76 9.50
CA GLU A 120 0.41 13.31 10.29
C GLU A 120 -0.03 12.34 11.39
N GLU A 121 -1.07 12.69 12.13
CA GLU A 121 -1.62 11.87 13.21
C GLU A 121 -2.11 10.51 12.69
N HIS A 122 -2.77 10.49 11.54
CA HIS A 122 -3.19 9.25 10.88
C HIS A 122 -2.03 8.26 10.71
N PHE A 123 -0.91 8.68 10.12
CA PHE A 123 0.25 7.79 9.93
C PHE A 123 0.91 7.38 11.24
N ARG A 124 0.90 8.24 12.27
CA ARG A 124 1.40 7.90 13.60
C ARG A 124 0.56 6.82 14.26
N ILE A 125 -0.75 6.97 14.23
CA ILE A 125 -1.69 5.97 14.77
C ILE A 125 -1.49 4.63 14.04
N LEU A 126 -1.37 4.63 12.70
CA LEU A 126 -1.11 3.39 11.96
C LEU A 126 0.19 2.71 12.39
N HIS A 127 1.25 3.51 12.60
CA HIS A 127 2.55 2.99 13.04
C HIS A 127 2.51 2.43 14.48
N GLU A 128 1.73 3.06 15.37
CA GLU A 128 1.60 2.65 16.77
C GLU A 128 0.76 1.37 16.94
N GLU A 129 -0.25 1.19 16.09
CA GLU A 129 -1.25 0.12 16.21
C GLU A 129 -0.99 -1.10 15.30
N LEU A 130 -0.10 -0.98 14.31
CA LEU A 130 0.20 -2.04 13.36
C LEU A 130 1.67 -2.45 13.43
N ASP A 131 1.94 -3.75 13.34
CA ASP A 131 3.29 -4.32 13.49
C ASP A 131 4.12 -4.30 12.20
N LEU A 132 3.46 -4.16 11.04
CA LEU A 132 4.12 -4.19 9.74
C LEU A 132 4.63 -2.82 9.29
N PRO A 133 5.70 -2.77 8.46
CA PRO A 133 6.17 -1.54 7.85
C PRO A 133 5.08 -0.84 7.05
N ILE A 134 4.97 0.49 7.17
CA ILE A 134 3.97 1.30 6.49
C ILE A 134 4.63 2.14 5.41
N PHE A 135 4.07 2.08 4.20
CA PHE A 135 4.37 2.98 3.09
C PHE A 135 3.25 4.01 2.93
N ALA A 136 3.60 5.28 2.90
CA ALA A 136 2.65 6.31 2.50
C ALA A 136 2.45 6.28 0.98
N TYR A 137 1.19 6.38 0.54
CA TYR A 137 0.85 6.48 -0.88
C TYR A 137 0.31 7.87 -1.21
N ASP A 138 1.15 8.67 -1.84
CA ASP A 138 0.79 10.00 -2.31
C ASP A 138 0.13 9.92 -3.69
N ILE A 139 -1.18 10.06 -3.72
CA ILE A 139 -2.01 10.01 -4.94
C ILE A 139 -3.12 11.08 -4.91
N PRO A 140 -2.77 12.37 -4.98
CA PRO A 140 -3.71 13.47 -4.78
C PRO A 140 -4.86 13.50 -5.81
N VAL A 141 -4.67 12.92 -6.99
CA VAL A 141 -5.76 12.81 -7.99
C VAL A 141 -6.94 11.96 -7.48
N CYS A 142 -6.70 11.01 -6.55
CA CYS A 142 -7.73 10.14 -6.00
C CYS A 142 -8.21 10.60 -4.62
N VAL A 143 -7.29 11.08 -3.77
CA VAL A 143 -7.59 11.41 -2.37
C VAL A 143 -7.70 12.91 -2.09
N HIS A 144 -7.50 13.76 -3.12
CA HIS A 144 -7.60 15.23 -3.08
C HIS A 144 -6.70 15.92 -2.04
N THR A 145 -5.71 15.22 -1.53
CA THR A 145 -4.71 15.74 -0.58
C THR A 145 -3.32 15.38 -1.08
N LYS A 146 -2.46 16.37 -1.30
CA LYS A 146 -1.04 16.17 -1.60
C LYS A 146 -0.27 16.01 -0.28
N LEU A 147 0.53 14.99 -0.18
CA LEU A 147 1.44 14.79 0.95
C LEU A 147 2.70 15.65 0.75
N PRO A 148 2.97 16.65 1.60
CA PRO A 148 4.17 17.45 1.47
C PRO A 148 5.43 16.61 1.70
N TRP A 149 6.43 16.74 0.83
CA TRP A 149 7.67 15.99 0.93
C TRP A 149 8.37 16.16 2.29
N LYS A 150 8.28 17.35 2.91
CA LYS A 150 8.84 17.61 4.25
C LYS A 150 8.18 16.78 5.35
N LEU A 151 6.87 16.58 5.26
CA LEU A 151 6.15 15.70 6.17
C LEU A 151 6.58 14.25 5.99
N LEU A 152 6.67 13.80 4.74
CA LEU A 152 7.11 12.44 4.41
C LEU A 152 8.54 12.17 4.86
N ALA A 153 9.47 13.11 4.64
CA ALA A 153 10.86 13.02 5.10
C ALA A 153 10.95 12.97 6.64
N LYS A 154 10.18 13.82 7.33
CA LYS A 154 10.08 13.82 8.80
C LYS A 154 9.63 12.47 9.33
N LEU A 155 8.51 11.94 8.83
CA LEU A 155 7.95 10.67 9.27
C LEU A 155 8.88 9.48 8.94
N GLY A 156 9.59 9.54 7.82
CA GLY A 156 10.62 8.56 7.47
C GLY A 156 11.81 8.60 8.42
N ALA A 157 12.34 9.79 8.74
CA ALA A 157 13.44 9.96 9.68
C ALA A 157 13.09 9.52 11.12
N GLU A 158 11.84 9.69 11.52
CA GLU A 158 11.32 9.23 12.81
C GLU A 158 10.98 7.72 12.84
N GLY A 159 11.06 7.03 11.69
CA GLY A 159 10.76 5.60 11.58
C GLY A 159 9.26 5.25 11.51
N VAL A 160 8.41 6.26 11.43
CA VAL A 160 6.94 6.07 11.27
C VAL A 160 6.62 5.48 9.91
N LEU A 161 7.31 5.94 8.86
CA LEU A 161 7.17 5.41 7.51
C LEU A 161 8.41 4.62 7.09
N ALA A 162 8.20 3.46 6.49
CA ALA A 162 9.25 2.64 5.89
C ALA A 162 9.52 3.00 4.42
N GLY A 163 8.65 3.80 3.80
CA GLY A 163 8.79 4.24 2.43
C GLY A 163 7.61 5.06 1.92
N VAL A 164 7.74 5.52 0.68
CA VAL A 164 6.72 6.32 0.00
C VAL A 164 6.52 5.79 -1.40
N LYS A 165 5.25 5.62 -1.80
CA LYS A 165 4.85 5.47 -3.18
C LYS A 165 4.27 6.80 -3.66
N ASP A 166 4.92 7.42 -4.64
CA ASP A 166 4.49 8.69 -5.20
C ASP A 166 3.84 8.50 -6.59
N SER A 167 2.60 8.93 -6.72
CA SER A 167 1.83 9.02 -7.96
C SER A 167 1.24 10.43 -8.14
N SER A 168 1.88 11.43 -7.53
CA SER A 168 1.40 12.82 -7.57
C SER A 168 1.74 13.54 -8.87
N GLY A 169 2.77 13.08 -9.59
CA GLY A 169 3.33 13.77 -10.74
C GLY A 169 4.16 15.02 -10.37
N ASP A 170 4.47 15.23 -9.09
CA ASP A 170 5.32 16.32 -8.61
C ASP A 170 6.78 15.84 -8.49
N ASP A 171 7.47 15.79 -9.63
CA ASP A 171 8.85 15.32 -9.72
C ASP A 171 9.83 16.16 -8.88
N ILE A 172 9.51 17.42 -8.64
CA ILE A 172 10.36 18.32 -7.84
C ILE A 172 10.31 17.91 -6.38
N SER A 173 9.12 17.77 -5.81
CA SER A 173 8.92 17.31 -4.43
C SER A 173 9.49 15.90 -4.21
N PHE A 174 9.29 14.99 -5.16
CA PHE A 174 9.84 13.65 -5.11
C PHE A 174 11.38 13.65 -5.07
N ARG A 175 12.01 14.50 -5.88
CA ARG A 175 13.47 14.66 -5.91
C ARG A 175 14.01 15.19 -4.58
N TYR A 176 13.36 16.18 -3.95
CA TYR A 176 13.73 16.65 -2.61
C TYR A 176 13.57 15.57 -1.56
N LEU A 177 12.48 14.79 -1.61
CA LEU A 177 12.27 13.66 -0.70
C LEU A 177 13.41 12.63 -0.78
N CYS A 178 13.87 12.30 -1.99
CA CYS A 178 15.00 11.38 -2.19
C CYS A 178 16.30 11.95 -1.60
N GLN A 179 16.58 13.23 -1.81
CA GLN A 179 17.81 13.89 -1.31
C GLN A 179 17.87 13.97 0.23
N GLU A 180 16.73 14.16 0.90
CA GLU A 180 16.68 14.22 2.38
C GLU A 180 16.83 12.84 3.03
N ASN A 181 16.73 11.75 2.26
CA ASN A 181 16.82 10.37 2.75
C ASN A 181 18.10 9.63 2.28
N GLU A 182 19.04 10.33 1.64
CA GLU A 182 20.39 9.82 1.31
C GLU A 182 21.31 9.92 2.55
#